data_03fae2676b8759483ceaf2c2f12ec781
#
_entry.id   03fae2676b8759483ceaf2c2f12ec781
#
_cell.length_a   1.000
_cell.length_b   1.000
_cell.length_c   1.000
_cell.angle_alpha   90.00
_cell.angle_beta   90.00
_cell.angle_gamma   90.00
#
_symmetry.space_group_name_H-M   'P 1'
#
loop_
_entity.id
_entity.type
_entity.pdbx_description
1 polymer ?
#
loop_
_entity_poly.entity_id
_entity_poly.type
_entity_poly.pdbx_seq_one_letter_code
_entity_poly.pdbx_strand_id
1 'polypeptide(L)'
;MFDFSTPVDRHGTWCTQWDYIADRFGTADLLPFTISDMDFATAPCILEALQQRLQHGVLGYSRWQHEDFLGAVRHWYQQRFNAPIDTTKAVYGPSVIYMVAQLVRIWSAPGEYVVTHTPAYDAFYKVILGNQRQVLPCPLHKVDNYWQCDMAHLEALLARPQTKILLLCSPQNPTGKVWTQQELEQMAELCERHDVKVISDEIHMDMVWGEHRHTPWSQVATTPWALLTSGSKTFNIPALTGAYGIISDDSARDSYVQALKSRDGLSSPAVLAVAAHIAAYRHGEPWLDALRDYLQDNLTYVAERLNQALPQLNWQPPQATYLAWIDIRPLGIDDRELQQVLIEREKVAIMPGFTYGEEGRGFLRLNVGCPRSKVEAGMDKLIAALQFVLDAK
;
A
#
# COMPACT_ATOMS: atom_id res chain seq x y z
N MET A 1 1.79 13.45 -24.21
CA MET A 1 0.71 13.50 -23.20
C MET A 1 0.31 12.06 -22.93
N PHE A 2 0.22 11.66 -21.69
CA PHE A 2 -0.17 10.28 -21.31
C PHE A 2 -1.70 10.20 -21.25
N ASP A 3 -2.27 9.06 -21.68
CA ASP A 3 -3.71 8.84 -21.68
C ASP A 3 -4.11 7.93 -20.52
N PHE A 4 -4.87 8.47 -19.56
CA PHE A 4 -5.48 7.72 -18.44
C PHE A 4 -7.01 7.64 -18.57
N SER A 5 -7.58 8.23 -19.62
CA SER A 5 -9.03 8.32 -19.82
C SER A 5 -9.62 7.16 -20.62
N THR A 6 -8.84 6.56 -21.50
CA THR A 6 -9.28 5.43 -22.31
C THR A 6 -9.33 4.15 -21.48
N PRO A 7 -10.51 3.50 -21.35
CA PRO A 7 -10.61 2.24 -20.63
C PRO A 7 -9.77 1.14 -21.26
N VAL A 8 -9.10 0.35 -20.41
CA VAL A 8 -8.38 -0.86 -20.81
C VAL A 8 -9.17 -2.07 -20.35
N ASP A 9 -9.58 -2.93 -21.27
CA ASP A 9 -10.26 -4.17 -20.94
C ASP A 9 -9.25 -5.17 -20.34
N ARG A 10 -9.51 -5.59 -19.10
CA ARG A 10 -8.66 -6.54 -18.37
C ARG A 10 -9.24 -7.94 -18.29
N HIS A 11 -10.38 -8.19 -18.92
CA HIS A 11 -10.94 -9.55 -18.98
C HIS A 11 -10.06 -10.47 -19.82
N GLY A 12 -9.95 -11.72 -19.39
CA GLY A 12 -9.14 -12.73 -20.07
C GLY A 12 -7.61 -12.54 -19.91
N THR A 13 -7.20 -11.71 -18.97
CA THR A 13 -5.78 -11.46 -18.64
C THR A 13 -5.32 -12.14 -17.37
N TRP A 14 -6.14 -13.00 -16.80
CA TRP A 14 -5.96 -13.63 -15.47
C TRP A 14 -5.90 -12.63 -14.33
N CYS A 15 -6.58 -11.51 -14.51
CA CYS A 15 -6.61 -10.42 -13.57
C CYS A 15 -7.41 -10.78 -12.32
N THR A 16 -6.80 -10.70 -11.15
CA THR A 16 -7.48 -10.99 -9.87
C THR A 16 -8.71 -10.11 -9.67
N GLN A 17 -8.61 -8.82 -10.00
CA GLN A 17 -9.68 -7.87 -9.77
C GLN A 17 -10.88 -8.05 -10.71
N TRP A 18 -10.66 -8.49 -11.97
CA TRP A 18 -11.71 -8.63 -12.97
C TRP A 18 -12.11 -10.08 -13.21
N ASP A 19 -11.15 -10.95 -13.50
CA ASP A 19 -11.44 -12.34 -13.89
C ASP A 19 -11.79 -13.22 -12.67
N TYR A 20 -11.26 -12.89 -11.49
CA TYR A 20 -11.44 -13.67 -10.25
C TYR A 20 -12.18 -12.93 -9.15
N ILE A 21 -13.00 -11.94 -9.52
CA ILE A 21 -13.78 -11.16 -8.54
C ILE A 21 -14.75 -12.06 -7.73
N ALA A 22 -15.26 -13.13 -8.32
CA ALA A 22 -16.16 -14.08 -7.68
C ALA A 22 -15.54 -14.80 -6.47
N ASP A 23 -14.22 -14.98 -6.43
CA ASP A 23 -13.54 -15.67 -5.32
C ASP A 23 -13.76 -14.94 -3.98
N ARG A 24 -13.88 -13.62 -4.03
CA ARG A 24 -14.11 -12.79 -2.83
C ARG A 24 -15.57 -12.39 -2.66
N PHE A 25 -16.28 -12.11 -3.73
CA PHE A 25 -17.62 -11.52 -3.69
C PHE A 25 -18.75 -12.48 -4.08
N GLY A 26 -18.42 -13.72 -4.42
CA GLY A 26 -19.41 -14.80 -4.70
C GLY A 26 -20.09 -14.72 -6.05
N THR A 27 -19.85 -13.68 -6.85
CA THR A 27 -20.40 -13.51 -8.20
C THR A 27 -19.41 -12.80 -9.12
N ALA A 28 -19.42 -13.16 -10.39
CA ALA A 28 -18.51 -12.59 -11.39
C ALA A 28 -19.03 -11.30 -12.04
N ASP A 29 -20.33 -11.06 -11.97
CA ASP A 29 -20.97 -9.90 -12.62
C ASP A 29 -20.94 -8.67 -11.70
N LEU A 30 -19.72 -8.13 -11.50
CA LEU A 30 -19.49 -6.97 -10.65
C LEU A 30 -18.50 -6.00 -11.31
N LEU A 31 -18.76 -4.71 -11.15
CA LEU A 31 -17.80 -3.66 -11.48
C LEU A 31 -16.81 -3.49 -10.30
N PRO A 32 -15.52 -3.81 -10.45
CA PRO A 32 -14.60 -3.89 -9.32
C PRO A 32 -13.88 -2.59 -8.99
N PHE A 33 -13.80 -2.26 -7.70
CA PHE A 33 -13.00 -1.17 -7.12
C PHE A 33 -12.27 -1.67 -5.87
N THR A 34 -11.53 -2.77 -5.97
CA THR A 34 -11.16 -3.61 -4.84
C THR A 34 -9.69 -3.54 -4.46
N ILE A 35 -8.86 -4.44 -4.99
CA ILE A 35 -7.46 -4.55 -4.63
C ILE A 35 -6.62 -3.40 -5.22
N SER A 36 -5.40 -3.22 -4.70
CA SER A 36 -4.56 -2.06 -5.00
C SER A 36 -3.69 -2.25 -6.25
N ASP A 37 -4.30 -2.59 -7.38
CA ASP A 37 -3.74 -2.36 -8.70
C ASP A 37 -4.63 -1.40 -9.49
N MET A 38 -4.17 -0.93 -10.63
CA MET A 38 -4.86 0.11 -11.41
C MET A 38 -5.28 -0.42 -12.79
N ASP A 39 -6.33 0.17 -13.35
CA ASP A 39 -6.79 -0.13 -14.70
C ASP A 39 -6.11 0.80 -15.75
N PHE A 40 -4.80 0.99 -15.61
CA PHE A 40 -3.97 1.76 -16.53
C PHE A 40 -2.81 0.90 -17.03
N ALA A 41 -2.46 1.06 -18.30
CA ALA A 41 -1.18 0.57 -18.78
C ALA A 41 -0.05 1.22 -17.98
N THR A 42 1.02 0.46 -17.69
CA THR A 42 2.20 1.03 -17.01
C THR A 42 2.91 2.05 -17.91
N ALA A 43 3.88 2.76 -17.34
CA ALA A 43 4.62 3.80 -18.04
C ALA A 43 5.26 3.29 -19.36
N PRO A 44 5.21 4.06 -20.45
CA PRO A 44 5.82 3.67 -21.73
C PRO A 44 7.30 3.30 -21.62
N CYS A 45 8.08 3.99 -20.79
CA CYS A 45 9.49 3.67 -20.55
C CYS A 45 9.69 2.27 -19.96
N ILE A 46 8.76 1.80 -19.15
CA ILE A 46 8.80 0.44 -18.59
C ILE A 46 8.48 -0.58 -19.67
N LEU A 47 7.42 -0.37 -20.44
CA LEU A 47 7.05 -1.29 -21.54
C LEU A 47 8.18 -1.40 -22.56
N GLU A 48 8.82 -0.30 -22.92
CA GLU A 48 9.96 -0.29 -23.81
C GLU A 48 11.14 -1.11 -23.25
N ALA A 49 11.50 -0.91 -21.99
CA ALA A 49 12.57 -1.67 -21.34
C ALA A 49 12.27 -3.17 -21.28
N LEU A 50 11.02 -3.55 -21.01
CA LEU A 50 10.59 -4.94 -21.02
C LEU A 50 10.66 -5.55 -22.43
N GLN A 51 10.23 -4.82 -23.46
CA GLN A 51 10.31 -5.27 -24.84
C GLN A 51 11.76 -5.48 -25.27
N GLN A 52 12.67 -4.55 -24.99
CA GLN A 52 14.10 -4.69 -25.27
C GLN A 52 14.68 -5.91 -24.56
N ARG A 53 14.33 -6.14 -23.31
CA ARG A 53 14.81 -7.31 -22.55
C ARG A 53 14.29 -8.62 -23.14
N LEU A 54 13.03 -8.66 -23.60
CA LEU A 54 12.45 -9.83 -24.25
C LEU A 54 13.07 -10.09 -25.64
N GLN A 55 13.38 -9.05 -26.40
CA GLN A 55 14.05 -9.17 -27.70
C GLN A 55 15.43 -9.84 -27.62
N HIS A 56 16.12 -9.71 -26.49
CA HIS A 56 17.38 -10.42 -26.24
C HIS A 56 17.20 -11.94 -26.30
N GLY A 57 16.04 -12.48 -25.91
CA GLY A 57 15.63 -13.87 -26.03
C GLY A 57 16.20 -14.82 -24.97
N VAL A 58 17.24 -14.45 -24.22
CA VAL A 58 17.81 -15.27 -23.14
C VAL A 58 17.29 -14.76 -21.81
N LEU A 59 16.44 -15.55 -21.14
CA LEU A 59 15.82 -15.25 -19.84
C LEU A 59 16.50 -16.09 -18.74
N GLY A 60 17.83 -15.96 -18.63
CA GLY A 60 18.63 -16.65 -17.62
C GLY A 60 18.57 -15.99 -16.25
N TYR A 61 19.28 -16.57 -15.29
CA TYR A 61 19.39 -16.02 -13.94
C TYR A 61 19.97 -14.60 -13.95
N SER A 62 19.46 -13.75 -13.08
CA SER A 62 19.90 -12.37 -12.96
C SER A 62 20.31 -12.02 -11.53
N ARG A 63 20.82 -10.80 -11.37
CA ARG A 63 21.19 -10.21 -10.06
C ARG A 63 20.62 -8.80 -9.95
N TRP A 64 20.55 -8.31 -8.72
CA TRP A 64 20.10 -6.96 -8.42
C TRP A 64 21.22 -6.07 -7.84
N GLN A 65 22.30 -6.68 -7.34
CA GLN A 65 23.45 -5.99 -6.73
C GLN A 65 24.39 -5.40 -7.80
N HIS A 66 23.89 -4.45 -8.57
CA HIS A 66 24.66 -3.74 -9.58
C HIS A 66 24.26 -2.28 -9.66
N GLU A 67 25.14 -1.45 -10.19
CA GLU A 67 24.98 0.00 -10.24
C GLU A 67 23.74 0.45 -11.04
N ASP A 68 23.34 -0.30 -12.05
CA ASP A 68 22.14 0.06 -12.83
C ASP A 68 20.89 0.08 -11.96
N PHE A 69 20.71 -0.93 -11.09
CA PHE A 69 19.57 -1.01 -10.19
C PHE A 69 19.77 -0.13 -8.93
N LEU A 70 20.88 -0.28 -8.24
CA LEU A 70 21.14 0.46 -6.99
C LEU A 70 21.27 1.96 -7.23
N GLY A 71 21.89 2.34 -8.35
CA GLY A 71 21.97 3.74 -8.77
C GLY A 71 20.62 4.34 -9.14
N ALA A 72 19.73 3.56 -9.76
CA ALA A 72 18.36 3.97 -10.03
C ALA A 72 17.57 4.20 -8.74
N VAL A 73 17.73 3.34 -7.73
CA VAL A 73 17.12 3.50 -6.40
C VAL A 73 17.62 4.79 -5.73
N ARG A 74 18.94 5.00 -5.68
CA ARG A 74 19.52 6.23 -5.12
C ARG A 74 19.00 7.48 -5.82
N HIS A 75 18.97 7.46 -7.16
CA HIS A 75 18.43 8.55 -7.97
C HIS A 75 16.99 8.88 -7.57
N TRP A 76 16.13 7.86 -7.48
CA TRP A 76 14.71 8.06 -7.15
C TRP A 76 14.53 8.71 -5.78
N TYR A 77 15.20 8.19 -4.74
CA TYR A 77 15.10 8.74 -3.39
C TYR A 77 15.62 10.17 -3.30
N GLN A 78 16.74 10.46 -3.95
CA GLN A 78 17.28 11.82 -3.98
C GLN A 78 16.35 12.78 -4.73
N GLN A 79 15.81 12.34 -5.88
CA GLN A 79 14.99 13.19 -6.74
C GLN A 79 13.58 13.42 -6.16
N ARG A 80 12.95 12.38 -5.61
CA ARG A 80 11.56 12.46 -5.15
C ARG A 80 11.41 12.89 -3.70
N PHE A 81 12.34 12.53 -2.83
CA PHE A 81 12.22 12.74 -1.39
C PHE A 81 13.33 13.62 -0.81
N ASN A 82 14.28 14.04 -1.63
CA ASN A 82 15.50 14.74 -1.18
C ASN A 82 16.17 13.99 -0.01
N ALA A 83 16.19 12.68 -0.10
CA ALA A 83 16.65 11.76 0.93
C ALA A 83 17.74 10.84 0.37
N PRO A 84 19.00 10.97 0.83
CA PRO A 84 20.02 9.99 0.50
C PRO A 84 19.68 8.63 1.12
N ILE A 85 19.95 7.55 0.37
CA ILE A 85 19.72 6.19 0.84
C ILE A 85 20.99 5.35 0.66
N ASP A 86 21.34 4.59 1.69
CA ASP A 86 22.53 3.71 1.68
C ASP A 86 22.19 2.38 1.01
N THR A 87 22.46 2.28 -0.28
CA THR A 87 22.19 1.07 -1.06
C THR A 87 23.17 -0.06 -0.82
N THR A 88 24.24 0.13 -0.02
CA THR A 88 25.09 -0.97 0.43
C THR A 88 24.35 -1.93 1.38
N LYS A 89 23.27 -1.43 1.98
CA LYS A 89 22.37 -2.19 2.87
C LYS A 89 21.10 -2.69 2.19
N ALA A 90 21.05 -2.60 0.86
CA ALA A 90 19.90 -3.02 0.08
C ALA A 90 19.75 -4.54 0.04
N VAL A 91 18.52 -4.99 0.03
CA VAL A 91 18.12 -6.39 -0.18
C VAL A 91 16.98 -6.45 -1.19
N TYR A 92 16.85 -7.59 -1.85
CA TYR A 92 15.78 -7.90 -2.78
C TYR A 92 14.77 -8.87 -2.13
N GLY A 93 13.54 -8.85 -2.57
CA GLY A 93 12.53 -9.84 -2.26
C GLY A 93 11.46 -9.91 -3.36
N PRO A 94 10.67 -10.99 -3.42
CA PRO A 94 9.61 -11.14 -4.42
C PRO A 94 8.41 -10.22 -4.15
N SER A 95 8.19 -9.85 -2.89
CA SER A 95 7.15 -8.89 -2.48
C SER A 95 7.52 -8.24 -1.14
N VAL A 96 6.93 -7.08 -0.87
CA VAL A 96 7.09 -6.42 0.45
C VAL A 96 6.59 -7.32 1.58
N ILE A 97 5.45 -8.00 1.40
CA ILE A 97 4.89 -8.88 2.43
C ILE A 97 5.79 -10.08 2.73
N TYR A 98 6.45 -10.65 1.72
CA TYR A 98 7.47 -11.67 1.95
C TYR A 98 8.61 -11.14 2.83
N MET A 99 9.08 -9.92 2.54
CA MET A 99 10.15 -9.28 3.31
C MET A 99 9.72 -8.99 4.76
N VAL A 100 8.47 -8.53 4.95
CA VAL A 100 7.88 -8.37 6.29
C VAL A 100 7.88 -9.70 7.05
N ALA A 101 7.44 -10.79 6.42
CA ALA A 101 7.39 -12.11 7.03
C ALA A 101 8.79 -12.57 7.52
N GLN A 102 9.82 -12.33 6.70
CA GLN A 102 11.20 -12.65 7.07
C GLN A 102 11.66 -11.87 8.28
N LEU A 103 11.46 -10.55 8.29
CA LEU A 103 11.91 -9.68 9.38
C LEU A 103 11.14 -9.93 10.68
N VAL A 104 9.85 -10.25 10.58
CA VAL A 104 9.06 -10.69 11.74
C VAL A 104 9.70 -11.93 12.39
N ARG A 105 10.15 -12.90 11.61
CA ARG A 105 10.84 -14.10 12.12
C ARG A 105 12.23 -13.80 12.65
N ILE A 106 12.96 -12.85 12.05
CA ILE A 106 14.33 -12.50 12.46
C ILE A 106 14.32 -11.70 13.77
N TRP A 107 13.40 -10.76 13.92
CA TRP A 107 13.38 -9.82 15.05
C TRP A 107 12.43 -10.19 16.19
N SER A 108 11.74 -11.30 16.08
CA SER A 108 10.87 -11.79 17.16
C SER A 108 10.85 -13.31 17.24
N ALA A 109 10.31 -13.82 18.33
CA ALA A 109 10.03 -15.23 18.56
C ALA A 109 8.52 -15.51 18.52
N PRO A 110 8.09 -16.77 18.30
CA PRO A 110 6.69 -17.15 18.42
C PRO A 110 6.08 -16.68 19.75
N GLY A 111 4.86 -16.13 19.68
CA GLY A 111 4.12 -15.57 20.81
C GLY A 111 4.46 -14.12 21.16
N GLU A 112 5.53 -13.56 20.62
CA GLU A 112 5.88 -12.15 20.82
C GLU A 112 4.99 -11.22 19.98
N TYR A 113 5.01 -9.92 20.29
CA TYR A 113 4.09 -8.94 19.78
C TYR A 113 4.69 -8.08 18.69
N VAL A 114 3.86 -7.83 17.67
CA VAL A 114 4.09 -6.84 16.62
C VAL A 114 3.01 -5.77 16.75
N VAL A 115 3.40 -4.54 17.04
CA VAL A 115 2.49 -3.38 17.04
C VAL A 115 2.27 -2.92 15.61
N THR A 116 1.03 -2.65 15.24
CA THR A 116 0.70 -1.96 14.00
C THR A 116 -0.48 -1.02 14.22
N HIS A 117 -0.52 0.08 13.46
CA HIS A 117 -1.64 1.02 13.52
C HIS A 117 -2.86 0.43 12.82
N THR A 118 -4.02 0.55 13.45
CA THR A 118 -5.27 0.03 12.91
C THR A 118 -6.28 1.16 12.62
N PRO A 119 -7.17 1.00 11.60
CA PRO A 119 -7.28 -0.15 10.71
C PRO A 119 -5.98 -0.37 9.92
N ALA A 120 -5.69 -1.60 9.55
CA ALA A 120 -4.43 -1.95 8.88
C ALA A 120 -4.68 -2.79 7.63
N TYR A 121 -3.72 -2.79 6.73
CA TYR A 121 -3.70 -3.69 5.59
C TYR A 121 -3.87 -5.15 6.05
N ASP A 122 -4.83 -5.87 5.47
CA ASP A 122 -5.23 -7.20 5.94
C ASP A 122 -4.10 -8.24 5.88
N ALA A 123 -3.16 -8.09 4.95
CA ALA A 123 -1.99 -8.94 4.87
C ALA A 123 -1.06 -8.79 6.08
N PHE A 124 -1.07 -7.67 6.79
CA PHE A 124 -0.30 -7.52 8.03
C PHE A 124 -0.78 -8.48 9.11
N TYR A 125 -2.10 -8.57 9.31
CA TYR A 125 -2.68 -9.53 10.27
C TYR A 125 -2.29 -10.97 9.88
N LYS A 126 -2.45 -11.30 8.60
CA LYS A 126 -2.16 -12.64 8.09
C LYS A 126 -0.70 -13.03 8.24
N VAL A 127 0.22 -12.13 7.94
CA VAL A 127 1.67 -12.42 8.02
C VAL A 127 2.16 -12.50 9.47
N ILE A 128 1.63 -11.67 10.37
CA ILE A 128 1.98 -11.71 11.79
C ILE A 128 1.45 -13.01 12.42
N LEU A 129 0.16 -13.28 12.27
CA LEU A 129 -0.49 -14.46 12.86
C LEU A 129 0.00 -15.76 12.21
N GLY A 130 0.17 -15.77 10.90
CA GLY A 130 0.68 -16.92 10.15
C GLY A 130 2.11 -17.31 10.53
N ASN A 131 2.87 -16.39 11.09
CA ASN A 131 4.20 -16.64 11.67
C ASN A 131 4.17 -16.83 13.20
N GLN A 132 2.99 -17.09 13.78
CA GLN A 132 2.81 -17.36 15.22
C GLN A 132 3.19 -16.19 16.14
N ARG A 133 3.16 -14.95 15.64
CA ARG A 133 3.27 -13.73 16.45
C ARG A 133 1.89 -13.19 16.72
N GLN A 134 1.80 -12.28 17.69
CA GLN A 134 0.55 -11.64 18.06
C GLN A 134 0.49 -10.20 17.53
N VAL A 135 -0.67 -9.82 17.02
CA VAL A 135 -0.93 -8.44 16.62
C VAL A 135 -1.28 -7.63 17.86
N LEU A 136 -0.57 -6.53 18.06
CA LEU A 136 -0.90 -5.55 19.10
C LEU A 136 -1.41 -4.28 18.41
N PRO A 137 -2.73 -4.07 18.34
CA PRO A 137 -3.30 -2.96 17.59
C PRO A 137 -3.08 -1.62 18.30
N CYS A 138 -2.70 -0.61 17.53
CA CYS A 138 -2.66 0.79 17.94
C CYS A 138 -3.67 1.59 17.12
N PRO A 139 -4.91 1.77 17.57
CA PRO A 139 -5.96 2.43 16.82
C PRO A 139 -5.61 3.87 16.46
N LEU A 140 -5.82 4.24 15.19
CA LEU A 140 -5.79 5.61 14.74
C LEU A 140 -7.14 6.27 15.03
N HIS A 141 -7.10 7.54 15.37
CA HIS A 141 -8.28 8.35 15.67
C HIS A 141 -8.43 9.47 14.65
N LYS A 142 -9.66 9.72 14.20
CA LYS A 142 -9.94 10.81 13.28
C LYS A 142 -10.32 12.06 14.08
N VAL A 143 -9.54 13.12 13.90
CA VAL A 143 -9.78 14.43 14.53
C VAL A 143 -9.77 15.47 13.40
N ASP A 144 -10.85 16.25 13.26
CA ASP A 144 -11.00 17.28 12.24
C ASP A 144 -10.62 16.82 10.81
N ASN A 145 -11.10 15.64 10.42
CA ASN A 145 -10.79 14.96 9.16
C ASN A 145 -9.35 14.46 9.00
N TYR A 146 -8.50 14.54 10.01
CA TYR A 146 -7.14 14.00 10.00
C TYR A 146 -7.02 12.78 10.91
N TRP A 147 -6.27 11.79 10.45
CA TRP A 147 -5.95 10.62 11.25
C TRP A 147 -4.76 10.89 12.16
N GLN A 148 -4.88 10.53 13.43
CA GLN A 148 -3.87 10.76 14.44
C GLN A 148 -3.55 9.49 15.21
N CYS A 149 -2.30 9.36 15.63
CA CYS A 149 -1.84 8.34 16.57
C CYS A 149 -1.79 8.93 17.98
N ASP A 150 -2.39 8.24 18.94
CA ASP A 150 -2.16 8.53 20.36
C ASP A 150 -0.77 8.00 20.74
N MET A 151 0.21 8.89 20.82
CA MET A 151 1.60 8.54 21.12
C MET A 151 1.79 7.99 22.54
N ALA A 152 0.96 8.39 23.50
CA ALA A 152 1.00 7.83 24.85
C ALA A 152 0.49 6.39 24.86
N HIS A 153 -0.57 6.11 24.12
CA HIS A 153 -1.06 4.74 23.94
C HIS A 153 -0.03 3.88 23.19
N LEU A 154 0.57 4.39 22.12
CA LEU A 154 1.64 3.70 21.41
C LEU A 154 2.79 3.36 22.36
N GLU A 155 3.27 4.30 23.16
CA GLU A 155 4.32 4.06 24.13
C GLU A 155 3.97 2.94 25.11
N ALA A 156 2.74 2.92 25.62
CA ALA A 156 2.27 1.86 26.52
C ALA A 156 2.31 0.47 25.87
N LEU A 157 2.05 0.39 24.55
CA LEU A 157 2.15 -0.85 23.80
C LEU A 157 3.61 -1.27 23.57
N LEU A 158 4.47 -0.31 23.22
CA LEU A 158 5.91 -0.54 22.98
C LEU A 158 6.64 -0.94 24.28
N ALA A 159 6.20 -0.45 25.44
CA ALA A 159 6.77 -0.76 26.73
C ALA A 159 6.52 -2.19 27.23
N ARG A 160 5.63 -2.94 26.59
CA ARG A 160 5.39 -4.34 26.97
C ARG A 160 6.61 -5.19 26.66
N PRO A 161 7.11 -6.04 27.59
CA PRO A 161 8.33 -6.81 27.39
C PRO A 161 8.33 -7.72 26.16
N GLN A 162 7.14 -8.21 25.76
CA GLN A 162 6.98 -9.07 24.60
C GLN A 162 6.91 -8.30 23.26
N THR A 163 6.78 -6.98 23.29
CA THR A 163 6.75 -6.17 22.06
C THR A 163 8.15 -6.05 21.46
N LYS A 164 8.31 -6.53 20.24
CA LYS A 164 9.63 -6.58 19.56
C LYS A 164 9.68 -5.71 18.30
N ILE A 165 8.55 -5.50 17.65
CA ILE A 165 8.48 -4.87 16.33
C ILE A 165 7.34 -3.85 16.31
N LEU A 166 7.62 -2.68 15.74
CA LEU A 166 6.62 -1.78 15.18
C LEU A 166 6.59 -2.01 13.66
N LEU A 167 5.46 -2.50 13.15
CA LEU A 167 5.20 -2.60 11.73
C LEU A 167 4.43 -1.35 11.29
N LEU A 168 5.14 -0.41 10.69
CA LEU A 168 4.64 0.87 10.23
C LEU A 168 4.25 0.80 8.76
N CYS A 169 3.09 1.31 8.39
CA CYS A 169 2.70 1.58 7.02
C CYS A 169 2.78 3.10 6.77
N SER A 170 3.63 3.54 5.84
CA SER A 170 3.91 4.96 5.62
C SER A 170 4.15 5.26 4.13
N PRO A 171 3.21 5.94 3.43
CA PRO A 171 1.85 6.33 3.85
C PRO A 171 0.97 5.16 4.26
N GLN A 172 -0.03 5.41 5.07
CA GLN A 172 -0.85 4.37 5.68
C GLN A 172 -2.01 3.92 4.78
N ASN A 173 -2.13 2.63 4.58
CA ASN A 173 -3.28 1.98 3.97
C ASN A 173 -4.05 1.24 5.09
N PRO A 174 -5.37 1.45 5.27
CA PRO A 174 -6.32 2.05 4.31
C PRO A 174 -6.62 3.55 4.51
N THR A 175 -6.17 4.19 5.58
CA THR A 175 -6.61 5.55 5.94
C THR A 175 -6.10 6.65 5.02
N GLY A 176 -5.01 6.37 4.30
CA GLY A 176 -4.33 7.37 3.48
C GLY A 176 -3.58 8.44 4.29
N LYS A 177 -3.32 8.18 5.58
CA LYS A 177 -2.55 9.11 6.42
C LYS A 177 -1.12 9.23 5.91
N VAL A 178 -0.66 10.48 5.79
CA VAL A 178 0.76 10.82 5.67
C VAL A 178 1.29 11.17 7.05
N TRP A 179 2.32 10.46 7.48
CA TRP A 179 3.01 10.74 8.74
C TRP A 179 3.88 11.97 8.59
N THR A 180 3.75 12.93 9.50
CA THR A 180 4.67 14.07 9.54
C THR A 180 6.05 13.63 10.03
N GLN A 181 7.08 14.39 9.66
CA GLN A 181 8.43 14.13 10.16
C GLN A 181 8.45 14.10 11.69
N GLN A 182 7.76 15.02 12.34
CA GLN A 182 7.67 15.07 13.81
C GLN A 182 7.04 13.82 14.41
N GLU A 183 5.94 13.30 13.82
CA GLU A 183 5.33 12.05 14.27
C GLU A 183 6.28 10.86 14.12
N LEU A 184 7.01 10.80 13.00
CA LEU A 184 8.00 9.74 12.74
C LEU A 184 9.18 9.83 13.73
N GLU A 185 9.69 11.02 14.01
CA GLU A 185 10.74 11.25 15.01
C GLU A 185 10.29 10.81 16.41
N GLN A 186 9.06 11.15 16.82
CA GLN A 186 8.50 10.71 18.09
C GLN A 186 8.40 9.17 18.16
N MET A 187 7.94 8.52 17.09
CA MET A 187 7.89 7.05 17.04
C MET A 187 9.29 6.44 17.12
N ALA A 188 10.27 7.03 16.46
CA ALA A 188 11.67 6.57 16.52
C ALA A 188 12.22 6.65 17.94
N GLU A 189 12.00 7.76 18.65
CA GLU A 189 12.41 7.93 20.04
C GLU A 189 11.75 6.91 20.98
N LEU A 190 10.44 6.65 20.80
CA LEU A 190 9.73 5.65 21.58
C LEU A 190 10.25 4.24 21.33
N CYS A 191 10.52 3.88 20.07
CA CYS A 191 11.09 2.59 19.72
C CYS A 191 12.51 2.42 20.31
N GLU A 192 13.33 3.47 20.28
CA GLU A 192 14.67 3.46 20.89
C GLU A 192 14.57 3.24 22.41
N ARG A 193 13.69 3.98 23.08
CA ARG A 193 13.49 3.88 24.55
C ARG A 193 13.13 2.47 25.00
N HIS A 194 12.38 1.74 24.19
CA HIS A 194 11.85 0.42 24.53
C HIS A 194 12.51 -0.74 23.77
N ASP A 195 13.60 -0.48 23.06
CA ASP A 195 14.34 -1.47 22.23
C ASP A 195 13.44 -2.24 21.24
N VAL A 196 12.54 -1.52 20.57
CA VAL A 196 11.65 -2.06 19.54
C VAL A 196 12.22 -1.77 18.15
N LYS A 197 12.32 -2.79 17.30
CA LYS A 197 12.77 -2.66 15.92
C LYS A 197 11.62 -2.18 15.05
N VAL A 198 11.93 -1.49 13.96
CA VAL A 198 10.94 -0.92 13.06
C VAL A 198 11.00 -1.55 11.68
N ILE A 199 9.87 -2.04 11.20
CA ILE A 199 9.67 -2.40 9.79
C ILE A 199 8.74 -1.34 9.20
N SER A 200 9.26 -0.52 8.28
CA SER A 200 8.49 0.50 7.59
C SER A 200 8.13 0.03 6.18
N ASP A 201 6.86 -0.29 5.97
CA ASP A 201 6.30 -0.55 4.64
C ASP A 201 5.96 0.78 3.97
N GLU A 202 6.76 1.15 2.98
CA GLU A 202 6.66 2.43 2.27
C GLU A 202 6.24 2.26 0.81
N ILE A 203 5.50 1.21 0.50
CA ILE A 203 5.11 0.89 -0.89
C ILE A 203 4.25 1.99 -1.55
N HIS A 204 3.56 2.82 -0.76
CA HIS A 204 2.73 3.94 -1.23
C HIS A 204 3.46 5.28 -1.25
N MET A 205 4.76 5.32 -1.06
CA MET A 205 5.58 6.53 -0.85
C MET A 205 5.40 7.62 -1.93
N ASP A 206 5.13 7.22 -3.16
CA ASP A 206 4.99 8.15 -4.30
C ASP A 206 3.58 8.73 -4.47
N MET A 207 2.58 8.14 -3.82
CA MET A 207 1.17 8.50 -3.97
C MET A 207 0.70 9.40 -2.82
N VAL A 208 1.35 10.55 -2.69
CA VAL A 208 1.06 11.59 -1.68
C VAL A 208 0.55 12.83 -2.39
N TRP A 209 -0.51 13.46 -1.85
CA TRP A 209 -1.27 14.50 -2.50
C TRP A 209 -1.04 15.90 -1.91
N GLY A 210 -1.25 16.92 -2.72
CA GLY A 210 -1.20 18.31 -2.31
C GLY A 210 0.17 18.72 -1.78
N GLU A 211 0.19 19.40 -0.65
CA GLU A 211 1.40 19.89 0.00
C GLU A 211 2.04 18.88 0.96
N HIS A 212 1.40 17.72 1.17
CA HIS A 212 1.94 16.66 2.01
C HIS A 212 3.23 16.11 1.41
N ARG A 213 4.14 15.68 2.29
CA ARG A 213 5.44 15.12 1.90
C ARG A 213 5.67 13.80 2.61
N HIS A 214 6.11 12.81 1.85
CA HIS A 214 6.59 11.55 2.40
C HIS A 214 8.00 11.73 2.95
N THR A 215 8.22 11.30 4.19
CA THR A 215 9.54 11.22 4.79
C THR A 215 9.93 9.75 4.92
N PRO A 216 10.97 9.28 4.21
CA PRO A 216 11.46 7.91 4.39
C PRO A 216 11.91 7.66 5.83
N TRP A 217 11.61 6.49 6.37
CA TRP A 217 12.01 6.12 7.74
C TRP A 217 13.52 6.24 7.97
N SER A 218 14.32 6.00 6.94
CA SER A 218 15.80 6.15 6.98
C SER A 218 16.27 7.53 7.44
N GLN A 219 15.41 8.56 7.35
CA GLN A 219 15.75 9.93 7.74
C GLN A 219 15.54 10.23 9.23
N VAL A 220 14.82 9.36 9.94
CA VAL A 220 14.46 9.56 11.36
C VAL A 220 14.91 8.40 12.26
N ALA A 221 15.36 7.31 11.69
CA ALA A 221 15.64 6.06 12.37
C ALA A 221 16.76 6.17 13.43
N THR A 222 16.51 5.55 14.59
CA THR A 222 17.44 5.52 15.74
C THR A 222 17.80 4.10 16.18
N THR A 223 16.88 3.13 16.04
CA THR A 223 17.08 1.71 16.36
C THR A 223 17.31 0.90 15.10
N PRO A 224 17.62 -0.41 15.16
CA PRO A 224 17.59 -1.28 13.99
C PRO A 224 16.25 -1.21 13.28
N TRP A 225 16.30 -1.02 11.96
CA TRP A 225 15.12 -0.80 11.12
C TRP A 225 15.27 -1.44 9.76
N ALA A 226 14.13 -1.64 9.13
CA ALA A 226 14.04 -1.95 7.71
C ALA A 226 13.03 -1.02 7.03
N LEU A 227 13.39 -0.51 5.86
CA LEU A 227 12.50 0.19 4.95
C LEU A 227 12.26 -0.73 3.77
N LEU A 228 10.99 -1.04 3.50
CA LEU A 228 10.58 -1.98 2.45
C LEU A 228 9.67 -1.27 1.47
N THR A 229 9.91 -1.48 0.18
CA THR A 229 9.10 -0.85 -0.88
C THR A 229 9.19 -1.61 -2.20
N SER A 230 8.44 -1.15 -3.17
CA SER A 230 8.45 -1.61 -4.55
C SER A 230 7.86 -0.53 -5.45
N GLY A 231 8.29 -0.47 -6.68
CA GLY A 231 7.62 0.33 -7.71
C GLY A 231 6.26 -0.24 -8.16
N SER A 232 5.84 -1.37 -7.61
CA SER A 232 4.65 -2.10 -8.07
C SER A 232 3.35 -1.30 -7.94
N LYS A 233 3.16 -0.55 -6.87
CA LYS A 233 1.97 0.30 -6.67
C LYS A 233 2.04 1.59 -7.47
N THR A 234 3.20 2.23 -7.46
CA THR A 234 3.45 3.49 -8.17
C THR A 234 3.29 3.34 -9.68
N PHE A 235 3.83 2.27 -10.25
CA PHE A 235 3.88 2.05 -11.70
C PHE A 235 2.93 0.95 -12.21
N ASN A 236 2.07 0.43 -11.34
CA ASN A 236 1.12 -0.61 -11.68
C ASN A 236 1.76 -1.87 -12.30
N ILE A 237 2.78 -2.40 -11.64
CA ILE A 237 3.53 -3.58 -12.08
C ILE A 237 3.62 -4.72 -11.04
N PRO A 238 2.56 -4.98 -10.22
CA PRO A 238 2.66 -6.00 -9.18
C PRO A 238 2.87 -7.41 -9.73
N ALA A 239 2.41 -7.68 -10.95
CA ALA A 239 2.56 -8.97 -11.60
C ALA A 239 4.02 -9.34 -11.93
N LEU A 240 4.94 -8.38 -11.95
CA LEU A 240 6.36 -8.63 -12.17
C LEU A 240 7.08 -9.19 -10.94
N THR A 241 6.45 -9.19 -9.76
CA THR A 241 6.95 -9.79 -8.52
C THR A 241 8.36 -9.36 -8.14
N GLY A 242 8.53 -8.09 -7.83
CA GLY A 242 9.81 -7.53 -7.37
C GLY A 242 9.62 -6.48 -6.29
N ALA A 243 10.40 -6.59 -5.24
CA ALA A 243 10.48 -5.63 -4.15
C ALA A 243 11.93 -5.47 -3.71
N TYR A 244 12.21 -4.42 -2.98
CA TYR A 244 13.50 -4.19 -2.37
C TYR A 244 13.35 -3.50 -1.02
N GLY A 245 14.42 -3.50 -0.26
CA GLY A 245 14.43 -2.79 1.01
C GLY A 245 15.84 -2.46 1.44
N ILE A 246 15.92 -1.69 2.50
CA ILE A 246 17.15 -1.37 3.22
C ILE A 246 17.00 -1.94 4.62
N ILE A 247 17.93 -2.81 5.01
CA ILE A 247 18.00 -3.36 6.38
C ILE A 247 19.23 -2.78 7.06
N SER A 248 19.03 -1.96 8.09
CA SER A 248 20.10 -1.21 8.75
C SER A 248 21.10 -2.06 9.50
N ASP A 249 20.61 -3.12 10.16
CA ASP A 249 21.39 -4.04 10.97
C ASP A 249 22.06 -5.12 10.10
N ASP A 250 23.39 -5.24 10.18
CA ASP A 250 24.16 -6.17 9.36
C ASP A 250 23.80 -7.62 9.64
N SER A 251 23.62 -7.99 10.91
CA SER A 251 23.25 -9.36 11.31
C SER A 251 21.86 -9.74 10.81
N ALA A 252 20.89 -8.84 10.93
CA ALA A 252 19.54 -9.06 10.40
C ALA A 252 19.54 -9.15 8.87
N ARG A 253 20.34 -8.33 8.20
CA ARG A 253 20.47 -8.36 6.74
C ARG A 253 21.09 -9.68 6.27
N ASP A 254 22.17 -10.16 6.92
CA ASP A 254 22.78 -11.43 6.61
C ASP A 254 21.81 -12.60 6.84
N SER A 255 21.07 -12.58 7.94
CA SER A 255 20.02 -13.56 8.24
C SER A 255 18.91 -13.54 7.19
N TYR A 256 18.50 -12.34 6.73
CA TYR A 256 17.53 -12.19 5.65
C TYR A 256 18.02 -12.82 4.35
N VAL A 257 19.22 -12.49 3.92
CA VAL A 257 19.80 -13.03 2.67
C VAL A 257 19.97 -14.55 2.74
N GLN A 258 20.39 -15.07 3.88
CA GLN A 258 20.50 -16.51 4.09
C GLN A 258 19.13 -17.21 4.02
N ALA A 259 18.12 -16.64 4.67
CA ALA A 259 16.76 -17.17 4.63
C ALA A 259 16.17 -17.15 3.20
N LEU A 260 16.33 -16.04 2.49
CA LEU A 260 15.92 -15.89 1.09
C LEU A 260 16.53 -16.97 0.20
N LYS A 261 17.84 -17.14 0.27
CA LYS A 261 18.59 -18.05 -0.60
C LYS A 261 18.51 -19.51 -0.18
N SER A 262 18.85 -19.78 1.10
CA SER A 262 19.07 -21.15 1.57
C SER A 262 17.81 -21.82 2.08
N ARG A 263 16.94 -21.11 2.80
CA ARG A 263 15.70 -21.67 3.31
C ARG A 263 14.59 -21.69 2.26
N ASP A 264 14.40 -20.57 1.54
CA ASP A 264 13.27 -20.36 0.66
C ASP A 264 13.61 -20.56 -0.83
N GLY A 265 14.91 -20.71 -1.17
CA GLY A 265 15.37 -21.05 -2.52
C GLY A 265 15.18 -19.92 -3.56
N LEU A 266 15.13 -18.67 -3.13
CA LEU A 266 14.92 -17.49 -3.97
C LEU A 266 16.24 -16.74 -4.21
N SER A 267 17.16 -17.37 -4.95
CA SER A 267 18.52 -16.83 -5.12
C SER A 267 18.63 -15.73 -6.18
N SER A 268 17.67 -15.64 -7.11
CA SER A 268 17.72 -14.69 -8.23
C SER A 268 16.42 -13.90 -8.33
N PRO A 269 16.50 -12.58 -8.58
CA PRO A 269 15.32 -11.78 -8.85
C PRO A 269 14.72 -12.12 -10.22
N ALA A 270 13.44 -11.79 -10.39
CA ALA A 270 12.82 -11.76 -11.70
C ALA A 270 13.45 -10.64 -12.55
N VAL A 271 14.15 -11.01 -13.63
CA VAL A 271 14.90 -10.03 -14.44
C VAL A 271 14.01 -8.93 -15.03
N LEU A 272 12.76 -9.25 -15.36
CA LEU A 272 11.81 -8.26 -15.86
C LEU A 272 11.42 -7.24 -14.79
N ALA A 273 11.34 -7.65 -13.53
CA ALA A 273 11.11 -6.72 -12.43
C ALA A 273 12.29 -5.76 -12.22
N VAL A 274 13.52 -6.27 -12.31
CA VAL A 274 14.73 -5.43 -12.23
C VAL A 274 14.78 -4.43 -13.37
N ALA A 275 14.56 -4.87 -14.61
CA ALA A 275 14.53 -3.98 -15.79
C ALA A 275 13.44 -2.91 -15.67
N ALA A 276 12.24 -3.30 -15.19
CA ALA A 276 11.13 -2.38 -14.99
C ALA A 276 11.44 -1.31 -13.94
N HIS A 277 12.01 -1.68 -12.80
CA HIS A 277 12.41 -0.73 -11.75
C HIS A 277 13.48 0.26 -12.22
N ILE A 278 14.48 -0.22 -12.95
CA ILE A 278 15.53 0.65 -13.51
C ILE A 278 14.91 1.70 -14.45
N ALA A 279 14.07 1.27 -15.37
CA ALA A 279 13.40 2.17 -16.30
C ALA A 279 12.45 3.14 -15.58
N ALA A 280 11.65 2.64 -14.63
CA ALA A 280 10.73 3.43 -13.84
C ALA A 280 11.45 4.55 -13.09
N TYR A 281 12.50 4.23 -12.36
CA TYR A 281 13.20 5.17 -11.48
C TYR A 281 14.12 6.14 -12.23
N ARG A 282 14.57 5.77 -13.43
CA ARG A 282 15.36 6.66 -14.27
C ARG A 282 14.51 7.56 -15.16
N HIS A 283 13.37 7.08 -15.64
CA HIS A 283 12.62 7.73 -16.72
C HIS A 283 11.11 7.87 -16.45
N GLY A 284 10.60 7.31 -15.35
CA GLY A 284 9.16 7.23 -15.09
C GLY A 284 8.54 8.46 -14.43
N GLU A 285 9.33 9.42 -13.96
CA GLU A 285 8.84 10.59 -13.22
C GLU A 285 7.77 11.40 -13.97
N PRO A 286 7.93 11.74 -15.27
CA PRO A 286 6.89 12.50 -15.97
C PRO A 286 5.55 11.77 -16.08
N TRP A 287 5.59 10.44 -16.26
CA TRP A 287 4.38 9.62 -16.28
C TRP A 287 3.71 9.58 -14.91
N LEU A 288 4.52 9.40 -13.87
CA LEU A 288 4.01 9.38 -12.49
C LEU A 288 3.37 10.71 -12.12
N ASP A 289 3.99 11.83 -12.44
CA ASP A 289 3.42 13.15 -12.12
C ASP A 289 2.08 13.37 -12.82
N ALA A 290 1.98 12.99 -14.10
CA ALA A 290 0.71 13.03 -14.82
C ALA A 290 -0.35 12.08 -14.24
N LEU A 291 0.06 10.88 -13.82
CA LEU A 291 -0.84 9.94 -13.14
C LEU A 291 -1.34 10.49 -11.81
N ARG A 292 -0.45 11.09 -11.01
CA ARG A 292 -0.80 11.67 -9.71
C ARG A 292 -1.85 12.77 -9.85
N ASP A 293 -1.70 13.66 -10.83
CA ASP A 293 -2.70 14.69 -11.13
C ASP A 293 -4.05 14.07 -11.46
N TYR A 294 -4.06 13.04 -12.30
CA TYR A 294 -5.29 12.35 -12.70
C TYR A 294 -5.96 11.64 -11.51
N LEU A 295 -5.20 10.97 -10.65
CA LEU A 295 -5.72 10.28 -9.47
C LEU A 295 -6.25 11.26 -8.43
N GLN A 296 -5.58 12.39 -8.23
CA GLN A 296 -6.04 13.45 -7.34
C GLN A 296 -7.36 14.04 -7.81
N ASP A 297 -7.53 14.24 -9.12
CA ASP A 297 -8.78 14.68 -9.73
C ASP A 297 -9.90 13.64 -9.54
N ASN A 298 -9.60 12.35 -9.63
CA ASN A 298 -10.55 11.29 -9.32
C ASN A 298 -11.00 11.32 -7.85
N LEU A 299 -10.08 11.52 -6.92
CA LEU A 299 -10.41 11.63 -5.49
C LEU A 299 -11.26 12.88 -5.19
N THR A 300 -10.96 14.00 -5.84
CA THR A 300 -11.75 15.22 -5.73
C THR A 300 -13.18 14.99 -6.25
N TYR A 301 -13.31 14.34 -7.41
CA TYR A 301 -14.62 13.97 -7.96
C TYR A 301 -15.44 13.09 -7.00
N VAL A 302 -14.82 12.10 -6.37
CA VAL A 302 -15.47 11.26 -5.36
C VAL A 302 -16.00 12.13 -4.20
N ALA A 303 -15.20 13.06 -3.70
CA ALA A 303 -15.60 13.95 -2.61
C ALA A 303 -16.79 14.84 -3.01
N GLU A 304 -16.74 15.45 -4.19
CA GLU A 304 -17.83 16.29 -4.72
C GLU A 304 -19.12 15.50 -4.84
N ARG A 305 -19.09 14.31 -5.43
CA ARG A 305 -20.26 13.46 -5.63
C ARG A 305 -20.86 12.97 -4.31
N LEU A 306 -20.03 12.52 -3.37
CA LEU A 306 -20.50 12.06 -2.06
C LEU A 306 -21.13 13.20 -1.28
N ASN A 307 -20.47 14.34 -1.20
CA ASN A 307 -20.95 15.47 -0.40
C ASN A 307 -22.17 16.15 -1.02
N GLN A 308 -22.32 16.11 -2.33
CA GLN A 308 -23.54 16.56 -3.00
C GLN A 308 -24.74 15.66 -2.70
N ALA A 309 -24.55 14.35 -2.77
CA ALA A 309 -25.63 13.39 -2.57
C ALA A 309 -25.96 13.15 -1.08
N LEU A 310 -24.96 13.16 -0.22
CA LEU A 310 -25.01 12.82 1.21
C LEU A 310 -24.16 13.82 2.01
N PRO A 311 -24.62 15.09 2.17
CA PRO A 311 -23.83 16.15 2.81
C PRO A 311 -23.37 15.84 4.24
N GLN A 312 -24.11 14.99 4.95
CA GLN A 312 -23.77 14.57 6.30
C GLN A 312 -22.46 13.75 6.39
N LEU A 313 -21.98 13.21 5.29
CA LEU A 313 -20.68 12.52 5.26
C LEU A 313 -19.52 13.50 5.40
N ASN A 314 -19.62 14.68 4.82
CA ASN A 314 -18.56 15.69 4.79
C ASN A 314 -17.18 15.07 4.51
N TRP A 315 -17.14 14.16 3.52
CA TRP A 315 -15.96 13.36 3.22
C TRP A 315 -14.89 14.19 2.52
N GLN A 316 -13.66 14.02 2.94
CA GLN A 316 -12.50 14.67 2.34
C GLN A 316 -11.58 13.62 1.73
N PRO A 317 -10.91 13.92 0.60
CA PRO A 317 -9.89 13.05 0.03
C PRO A 317 -8.79 12.72 1.04
N PRO A 318 -8.20 11.50 0.98
CA PRO A 318 -7.08 11.14 1.82
C PRO A 318 -5.84 11.97 1.47
N GLN A 319 -4.88 12.02 2.39
CA GLN A 319 -3.57 12.68 2.18
C GLN A 319 -2.68 11.89 1.21
N ALA A 320 -2.91 10.59 1.10
CA ALA A 320 -2.14 9.68 0.25
C ALA A 320 -2.98 8.51 -0.23
N THR A 321 -2.44 7.76 -1.17
CA THR A 321 -3.00 6.58 -1.83
C THR A 321 -4.13 6.89 -2.81
N TYR A 322 -4.35 6.01 -3.79
CA TYR A 322 -5.51 6.05 -4.67
C TYR A 322 -6.69 5.21 -4.13
N LEU A 323 -6.71 5.03 -2.80
CA LEU A 323 -7.69 4.23 -2.09
C LEU A 323 -8.54 5.17 -1.23
N ALA A 324 -9.73 5.50 -1.71
CA ALA A 324 -10.65 6.35 -0.98
C ALA A 324 -11.22 5.58 0.23
N TRP A 325 -10.85 6.00 1.44
CA TRP A 325 -11.34 5.44 2.69
C TRP A 325 -12.54 6.26 3.16
N ILE A 326 -13.75 5.72 2.93
CA ILE A 326 -15.00 6.44 3.07
C ILE A 326 -15.66 6.07 4.39
N ASP A 327 -15.83 7.06 5.27
CA ASP A 327 -16.52 6.92 6.55
C ASP A 327 -18.04 7.03 6.35
N ILE A 328 -18.75 5.90 6.51
CA ILE A 328 -20.21 5.86 6.39
C ILE A 328 -20.93 5.81 7.74
N ARG A 329 -20.20 5.87 8.85
CA ARG A 329 -20.77 5.85 10.21
C ARG A 329 -21.78 6.98 10.48
N PRO A 330 -21.60 8.21 9.92
CA PRO A 330 -22.60 9.26 10.07
C PRO A 330 -23.98 8.92 9.51
N LEU A 331 -24.08 7.94 8.62
CA LEU A 331 -25.36 7.47 8.05
C LEU A 331 -26.06 6.47 8.99
N GLY A 332 -25.33 5.91 9.96
CA GLY A 332 -25.85 4.92 10.90
C GLY A 332 -26.31 3.61 10.23
N ILE A 333 -25.92 3.32 9.01
CA ILE A 333 -26.29 2.11 8.29
C ILE A 333 -25.38 0.93 8.67
N ASP A 334 -25.93 -0.29 8.55
CA ASP A 334 -25.14 -1.51 8.73
C ASP A 334 -24.23 -1.76 7.52
N ASP A 335 -22.95 -2.00 7.78
CA ASP A 335 -21.96 -2.19 6.71
C ASP A 335 -22.11 -3.53 5.96
N ARG A 336 -22.70 -4.56 6.59
CA ARG A 336 -22.98 -5.83 5.92
C ARG A 336 -24.21 -5.75 5.04
N GLU A 337 -25.26 -5.07 5.50
CA GLU A 337 -26.45 -4.79 4.70
C GLU A 337 -26.07 -3.98 3.45
N LEU A 338 -25.23 -2.96 3.62
CA LEU A 338 -24.71 -2.19 2.49
C LEU A 338 -23.95 -3.07 1.50
N GLN A 339 -23.07 -3.96 1.98
CA GLN A 339 -22.35 -4.89 1.10
C GLN A 339 -23.29 -5.78 0.29
N GLN A 340 -24.35 -6.27 0.91
CA GLN A 340 -25.35 -7.07 0.20
C GLN A 340 -26.01 -6.26 -0.92
N VAL A 341 -26.42 -5.04 -0.65
CA VAL A 341 -27.03 -4.15 -1.65
C VAL A 341 -26.06 -3.82 -2.79
N LEU A 342 -24.80 -3.51 -2.47
CA LEU A 342 -23.77 -3.26 -3.47
C LEU A 342 -23.58 -4.45 -4.42
N ILE A 343 -23.53 -5.67 -3.89
CA ILE A 343 -23.27 -6.87 -4.66
C ILE A 343 -24.52 -7.33 -5.43
N GLU A 344 -25.65 -7.47 -4.74
CA GLU A 344 -26.84 -8.11 -5.30
C GLU A 344 -27.64 -7.18 -6.20
N ARG A 345 -27.77 -5.90 -5.79
CA ARG A 345 -28.58 -4.91 -6.48
C ARG A 345 -27.77 -4.07 -7.46
N GLU A 346 -26.73 -3.40 -6.98
CA GLU A 346 -25.98 -2.42 -7.76
C GLU A 346 -24.87 -3.06 -8.62
N LYS A 347 -24.53 -4.32 -8.38
CA LYS A 347 -23.50 -5.06 -9.14
C LYS A 347 -22.15 -4.34 -9.14
N VAL A 348 -21.71 -3.93 -7.96
CA VAL A 348 -20.41 -3.26 -7.75
C VAL A 348 -19.68 -3.87 -6.57
N ALA A 349 -18.38 -4.06 -6.70
CA ALA A 349 -17.52 -4.58 -5.65
C ALA A 349 -16.64 -3.46 -5.08
N ILE A 350 -16.92 -3.08 -3.84
CA ILE A 350 -16.14 -2.12 -3.06
C ILE A 350 -15.71 -2.82 -1.78
N MET A 351 -14.44 -2.67 -1.38
CA MET A 351 -13.93 -3.35 -0.20
C MET A 351 -14.62 -2.86 1.07
N PRO A 352 -15.21 -3.77 1.86
CA PRO A 352 -15.77 -3.41 3.16
C PRO A 352 -14.64 -3.10 4.15
N GLY A 353 -14.85 -2.07 4.98
CA GLY A 353 -13.82 -1.61 5.91
C GLY A 353 -13.48 -2.64 7.00
N PHE A 354 -14.39 -3.51 7.38
CA PHE A 354 -14.11 -4.58 8.35
C PHE A 354 -13.05 -5.59 7.89
N THR A 355 -12.69 -5.61 6.60
CA THR A 355 -11.53 -6.38 6.09
C THR A 355 -10.22 -5.92 6.72
N TYR A 356 -10.14 -4.67 7.16
CA TYR A 356 -8.93 -4.03 7.68
C TYR A 356 -8.86 -3.99 9.21
N GLY A 357 -9.68 -4.79 9.87
CA GLY A 357 -9.78 -4.89 11.33
C GLY A 357 -11.07 -4.30 11.88
N GLU A 358 -11.24 -4.41 13.19
CA GLU A 358 -12.47 -3.96 13.86
C GLU A 358 -12.69 -2.45 13.72
N GLU A 359 -11.62 -1.66 13.73
CA GLU A 359 -11.67 -0.20 13.56
C GLU A 359 -12.06 0.22 12.14
N GLY A 360 -12.07 -0.71 11.20
CA GLY A 360 -12.56 -0.50 9.83
C GLY A 360 -14.07 -0.62 9.66
N ARG A 361 -14.82 -1.05 10.69
CA ARG A 361 -16.27 -1.13 10.61
C ARG A 361 -16.90 0.23 10.36
N GLY A 362 -17.89 0.25 9.49
CA GLY A 362 -18.55 1.47 9.07
C GLY A 362 -17.72 2.30 8.07
N PHE A 363 -16.74 1.67 7.42
CA PHE A 363 -15.97 2.27 6.33
C PHE A 363 -16.05 1.43 5.06
N LEU A 364 -15.74 2.08 3.94
CA LEU A 364 -15.52 1.45 2.64
C LEU A 364 -14.17 1.88 2.08
N ARG A 365 -13.50 1.01 1.32
CA ARG A 365 -12.31 1.37 0.57
C ARG A 365 -12.56 1.23 -0.93
N LEU A 366 -12.64 2.38 -1.61
CA LEU A 366 -12.87 2.49 -3.05
C LEU A 366 -11.54 2.79 -3.75
N ASN A 367 -11.09 1.88 -4.62
CA ASN A 367 -9.91 2.10 -5.47
C ASN A 367 -10.28 3.01 -6.66
N VAL A 368 -9.68 4.20 -6.73
CA VAL A 368 -9.89 5.16 -7.83
C VAL A 368 -8.81 5.11 -8.91
N GLY A 369 -7.95 4.11 -8.88
CA GLY A 369 -6.90 3.85 -9.87
C GLY A 369 -7.46 3.30 -11.19
N CYS A 370 -8.32 4.06 -11.84
CA CYS A 370 -8.99 3.69 -13.07
C CYS A 370 -9.45 4.94 -13.85
N PRO A 371 -9.85 4.80 -15.13
CA PRO A 371 -10.41 5.90 -15.89
C PRO A 371 -11.61 6.56 -15.20
N ARG A 372 -11.74 7.86 -15.35
CA ARG A 372 -12.82 8.67 -14.77
C ARG A 372 -14.21 8.09 -15.05
N SER A 373 -14.46 7.60 -16.26
CA SER A 373 -15.74 6.99 -16.63
C SER A 373 -16.12 5.81 -15.74
N LYS A 374 -15.13 5.01 -15.30
CA LYS A 374 -15.36 3.92 -14.37
C LYS A 374 -15.63 4.43 -12.95
N VAL A 375 -14.91 5.47 -12.50
CA VAL A 375 -15.17 6.11 -11.20
C VAL A 375 -16.59 6.69 -11.17
N GLU A 376 -17.03 7.34 -12.23
CA GLU A 376 -18.39 7.87 -12.37
C GLU A 376 -19.44 6.77 -12.21
N ALA A 377 -19.30 5.67 -12.96
CA ALA A 377 -20.20 4.53 -12.86
C ALA A 377 -20.20 3.92 -11.45
N GLY A 378 -19.05 3.80 -10.82
CA GLY A 378 -18.94 3.29 -9.45
C GLY A 378 -19.58 4.19 -8.42
N MET A 379 -19.44 5.50 -8.57
CA MET A 379 -20.06 6.49 -7.68
C MET A 379 -21.57 6.50 -7.81
N ASP A 380 -22.12 6.40 -9.01
CA ASP A 380 -23.57 6.30 -9.22
C ASP A 380 -24.15 5.08 -8.50
N LYS A 381 -23.49 3.92 -8.62
CA LYS A 381 -23.87 2.69 -7.94
C LYS A 381 -23.74 2.78 -6.42
N LEU A 382 -22.64 3.34 -5.93
CA LEU A 382 -22.42 3.52 -4.49
C LEU A 382 -23.47 4.42 -3.88
N ILE A 383 -23.76 5.58 -4.50
CA ILE A 383 -24.75 6.53 -4.02
C ILE A 383 -26.15 5.90 -4.03
N ALA A 384 -26.51 5.18 -5.10
CA ALA A 384 -27.78 4.46 -5.18
C ALA A 384 -27.92 3.41 -4.06
N ALA A 385 -26.88 2.65 -3.77
CA ALA A 385 -26.88 1.68 -2.67
C ALA A 385 -27.06 2.35 -1.30
N LEU A 386 -26.32 3.44 -1.04
CA LEU A 386 -26.41 4.18 0.21
C LEU A 386 -27.81 4.78 0.43
N GLN A 387 -28.39 5.39 -0.61
CA GLN A 387 -29.74 5.93 -0.55
C GLN A 387 -30.79 4.83 -0.34
N PHE A 388 -30.65 3.70 -1.04
CA PHE A 388 -31.56 2.56 -0.86
C PHE A 388 -31.59 2.03 0.57
N VAL A 389 -30.42 1.87 1.19
CA VAL A 389 -30.34 1.39 2.59
C VAL A 389 -30.87 2.45 3.56
N LEU A 390 -30.67 3.73 3.29
CA LEU A 390 -31.23 4.83 4.09
C LEU A 390 -32.76 4.89 4.02
N ASP A 391 -33.33 4.72 2.83
CA ASP A 391 -34.78 4.79 2.61
C ASP A 391 -35.52 3.58 3.20
N ALA A 392 -34.80 2.47 3.43
CA ALA A 392 -35.37 1.24 4.02
C ALA A 392 -35.48 1.32 5.56
N LYS A 393 -34.95 2.36 6.19
CA LYS A 393 -35.04 2.61 7.65
C LYS A 393 -36.28 3.38 8.01
#